data_effcb41ced40d98ddaa77c2bb4909f57
#
_entry.id   effcb41ced40d98ddaa77c2bb4909f57
#
_cell.length_a   1.000
_cell.length_b   1.000
_cell.length_c   1.000
_cell.angle_alpha   90.00
_cell.angle_beta   90.00
_cell.angle_gamma   90.00
#
_symmetry.space_group_name_H-M   'P 1'
#
loop_
_entity.id
_entity.type
_entity.pdbx_description
1 polymer ?
#
loop_
_entity_poly.entity_id
_entity_poly.type
_entity_poly.pdbx_seq_one_letter_code
_entity_poly.pdbx_strand_id
1 'polypeptide(L)'
;MTDNNRLRIAMQKSGRLSDESRELLARCGIKINLHTQRLIAQAENMPIDILRVRDDDIPGLVMDGVVDLGIIGENVLEEELLNRRAQGEDPRYLTLRRLDFGGCRLSLATPVDIPWEGLTGLNNKRIATSYPHLLKRYLDNKGIQFKSCLLNGSVEVAPRVGLADAICDLVSTGITLEANGLREVEVIYQSKACLIQRDGELSGAKQQLVDTLMTRIQGVIQARESKYIMLHAPSERLEDIIALLPGAERPTILPLAGEKQRVAMHMVSSETLFWETMEKLKALGASSILVLPIEKMME
;
A
#
# COMPACT_ATOMS: atom_id res chain seq x y z
N MET A 1 1.67 -34.59 -8.70
CA MET A 1 0.48 -33.95 -9.30
C MET A 1 0.27 -32.62 -8.54
N THR A 2 0.53 -31.51 -9.17
CA THR A 2 0.23 -30.20 -8.57
C THR A 2 -1.29 -30.06 -8.49
N ASP A 3 -1.81 -29.90 -7.29
CA ASP A 3 -3.24 -29.69 -7.05
C ASP A 3 -3.64 -28.36 -7.73
N ASN A 4 -4.25 -28.47 -8.90
CA ASN A 4 -4.61 -27.34 -9.77
C ASN A 4 -5.71 -26.46 -9.15
N ASN A 5 -6.26 -26.85 -8.00
CA ASN A 5 -7.33 -26.15 -7.29
C ASN A 5 -6.82 -25.17 -6.21
N ARG A 6 -5.50 -25.14 -5.93
CA ARG A 6 -4.95 -24.24 -4.95
C ARG A 6 -4.65 -22.87 -5.58
N LEU A 7 -5.11 -21.80 -4.94
CA LEU A 7 -4.84 -20.41 -5.37
C LEU A 7 -3.38 -20.06 -5.06
N ARG A 8 -2.62 -19.61 -6.05
CA ARG A 8 -1.22 -19.22 -5.89
C ARG A 8 -1.10 -17.72 -5.81
N ILE A 9 -0.49 -17.24 -4.73
CA ILE A 9 -0.23 -15.80 -4.49
C ILE A 9 1.27 -15.58 -4.40
N ALA A 10 1.83 -14.77 -5.27
CA ALA A 10 3.21 -14.32 -5.18
C ALA A 10 3.32 -13.08 -4.28
N MET A 11 4.34 -13.04 -3.43
CA MET A 11 4.67 -11.89 -2.59
C MET A 11 6.18 -11.77 -2.40
N GLN A 12 6.64 -10.59 -2.04
CA GLN A 12 8.05 -10.34 -1.78
C GLN A 12 8.58 -11.23 -0.65
N LYS A 13 9.80 -11.76 -0.84
CA LYS A 13 10.44 -12.71 0.08
C LYS A 13 10.82 -12.08 1.43
N SER A 14 11.27 -10.82 1.40
CA SER A 14 11.79 -10.10 2.57
C SER A 14 11.62 -8.60 2.40
N GLY A 15 11.77 -7.86 3.50
CA GLY A 15 11.62 -6.40 3.52
C GLY A 15 10.23 -5.96 3.93
N ARG A 16 10.05 -4.63 4.01
CA ARG A 16 8.85 -4.00 4.55
C ARG A 16 7.56 -4.47 3.85
N LEU A 17 7.57 -4.52 2.52
CA LEU A 17 6.39 -4.96 1.76
C LEU A 17 6.03 -6.43 2.07
N SER A 18 7.05 -7.28 2.30
CA SER A 18 6.84 -8.67 2.74
C SER A 18 6.11 -8.73 4.08
N ASP A 19 6.55 -7.93 5.05
CA ASP A 19 5.99 -7.94 6.41
C ASP A 19 4.55 -7.41 6.42
N GLU A 20 4.30 -6.31 5.71
CA GLU A 20 2.96 -5.72 5.56
C GLU A 20 1.99 -6.66 4.82
N SER A 21 2.48 -7.37 3.78
CA SER A 21 1.68 -8.38 3.05
C SER A 21 1.32 -9.57 3.93
N ARG A 22 2.28 -10.05 4.74
CA ARG A 22 2.05 -11.14 5.70
C ARG A 22 1.01 -10.75 6.75
N GLU A 23 1.12 -9.52 7.27
CA GLU A 23 0.16 -9.00 8.23
C GLU A 23 -1.25 -8.93 7.63
N LEU A 24 -1.37 -8.42 6.40
CA LEU A 24 -2.67 -8.38 5.70
C LEU A 24 -3.28 -9.78 5.57
N LEU A 25 -2.51 -10.75 5.07
CA LEU A 25 -3.00 -12.13 4.88
C LEU A 25 -3.37 -12.78 6.22
N ALA A 26 -2.60 -12.55 7.28
CA ALA A 26 -2.91 -13.05 8.63
C ALA A 26 -4.20 -12.43 9.18
N ARG A 27 -4.40 -11.12 9.01
CA ARG A 27 -5.65 -10.42 9.39
C ARG A 27 -6.86 -10.91 8.59
N CYS A 28 -6.65 -11.32 7.33
CA CYS A 28 -7.66 -12.00 6.52
C CYS A 28 -7.94 -13.45 6.96
N GLY A 29 -7.28 -13.92 8.03
CA GLY A 29 -7.48 -15.26 8.59
C GLY A 29 -6.79 -16.37 7.82
N ILE A 30 -5.79 -16.06 6.99
CA ILE A 30 -4.99 -17.06 6.29
C ILE A 30 -3.84 -17.45 7.22
N LYS A 31 -3.83 -18.72 7.65
CA LYS A 31 -2.79 -19.26 8.52
C LYS A 31 -1.64 -19.80 7.69
N ILE A 32 -0.53 -19.08 7.65
CA ILE A 32 0.65 -19.45 6.88
C ILE A 32 1.80 -19.72 7.82
N ASN A 33 2.34 -20.94 7.77
CA ASN A 33 3.57 -21.28 8.49
C ASN A 33 4.77 -21.00 7.59
N LEU A 34 5.33 -19.81 7.72
CA LEU A 34 6.48 -19.38 6.92
C LEU A 34 7.79 -19.81 7.59
N HIS A 35 8.22 -21.03 7.31
CA HIS A 35 9.62 -21.38 7.56
C HIS A 35 10.51 -20.50 6.68
N THR A 36 11.50 -19.81 7.27
CA THR A 36 12.33 -18.79 6.61
C THR A 36 13.08 -19.27 5.36
N GLN A 37 13.25 -20.58 5.20
CA GLN A 37 14.01 -21.18 4.09
C GLN A 37 13.14 -21.68 2.91
N ARG A 38 11.81 -21.77 3.07
CA ARG A 38 10.93 -22.25 2.00
C ARG A 38 10.48 -21.08 1.12
N LEU A 39 10.62 -21.26 -0.20
CA LEU A 39 10.09 -20.31 -1.20
C LEU A 39 8.59 -20.46 -1.41
N ILE A 40 8.04 -21.66 -1.16
CA ILE A 40 6.62 -21.95 -1.25
C ILE A 40 6.13 -22.35 0.14
N ALA A 41 5.09 -21.70 0.62
CA ALA A 41 4.41 -22.01 1.86
C ALA A 41 2.94 -22.28 1.58
N GLN A 42 2.41 -23.36 2.15
CA GLN A 42 1.00 -23.70 2.05
C GLN A 42 0.23 -23.13 3.23
N ALA A 43 -0.91 -22.52 2.98
CA ALA A 43 -1.83 -22.15 4.06
C ALA A 43 -2.44 -23.42 4.69
N GLU A 44 -2.55 -23.42 6.02
CA GLU A 44 -3.02 -24.57 6.79
C GLU A 44 -4.54 -24.76 6.73
N ASN A 45 -5.26 -23.66 6.56
CA ASN A 45 -6.72 -23.61 6.68
C ASN A 45 -7.46 -23.23 5.39
N MET A 46 -6.75 -22.98 4.32
CA MET A 46 -7.32 -22.64 3.02
C MET A 46 -6.45 -23.24 1.90
N PRO A 47 -7.03 -23.60 0.74
CA PRO A 47 -6.25 -24.10 -0.40
C PRO A 47 -5.51 -22.97 -1.11
N ILE A 48 -4.56 -22.36 -0.42
CA ILE A 48 -3.74 -21.22 -0.88
C ILE A 48 -2.28 -21.59 -0.73
N ASP A 49 -1.49 -21.30 -1.76
CA ASP A 49 -0.03 -21.40 -1.77
C ASP A 49 0.56 -20.01 -1.89
N ILE A 50 1.52 -19.68 -1.04
CA ILE A 50 2.25 -18.42 -1.08
C ILE A 50 3.63 -18.67 -1.67
N LEU A 51 3.93 -18.00 -2.78
CA LEU A 51 5.25 -17.98 -3.39
C LEU A 51 6.02 -16.75 -2.90
N ARG A 52 7.17 -16.97 -2.28
CA ARG A 52 8.07 -15.92 -1.77
C ARG A 52 9.21 -15.75 -2.74
N VAL A 53 9.15 -14.69 -3.53
CA VAL A 53 10.09 -14.40 -4.63
C VAL A 53 10.68 -13.00 -4.50
N ARG A 54 11.53 -12.61 -5.43
CA ARG A 54 11.97 -11.21 -5.55
C ARG A 54 10.79 -10.37 -6.04
N ASP A 55 10.75 -9.12 -5.61
CA ASP A 55 9.71 -8.18 -6.06
C ASP A 55 9.69 -8.01 -7.57
N ASP A 56 10.87 -7.90 -8.20
CA ASP A 56 10.99 -7.76 -9.66
C ASP A 56 10.39 -8.95 -10.45
N ASP A 57 10.33 -10.13 -9.85
CA ASP A 57 9.81 -11.34 -10.49
C ASP A 57 8.27 -11.42 -10.44
N ILE A 58 7.64 -10.76 -9.47
CA ILE A 58 6.20 -10.91 -9.21
C ILE A 58 5.32 -10.50 -10.40
N PRO A 59 5.53 -9.33 -11.03
CA PRO A 59 4.72 -8.92 -12.19
C PRO A 59 4.78 -9.94 -13.32
N GLY A 60 6.00 -10.41 -13.66
CA GLY A 60 6.20 -11.41 -14.70
C GLY A 60 5.47 -12.71 -14.40
N LEU A 61 5.57 -13.23 -13.18
CA LEU A 61 4.88 -14.46 -12.78
C LEU A 61 3.35 -14.37 -12.90
N VAL A 62 2.78 -13.19 -12.65
CA VAL A 62 1.34 -12.95 -12.80
C VAL A 62 0.96 -12.83 -14.28
N MET A 63 1.68 -11.99 -15.05
CA MET A 63 1.40 -11.75 -16.47
C MET A 63 1.56 -13.01 -17.32
N ASP A 64 2.51 -13.89 -16.96
CA ASP A 64 2.75 -15.17 -17.64
C ASP A 64 1.82 -16.31 -17.13
N GLY A 65 0.92 -16.00 -16.17
CA GLY A 65 -0.04 -16.96 -15.64
C GLY A 65 0.55 -18.07 -14.77
N VAL A 66 1.79 -17.92 -14.29
CA VAL A 66 2.47 -18.90 -13.40
C VAL A 66 1.83 -18.90 -12.01
N VAL A 67 1.42 -17.73 -11.55
CA VAL A 67 0.63 -17.54 -10.32
C VAL A 67 -0.71 -16.88 -10.63
N ASP A 68 -1.67 -17.07 -9.74
CA ASP A 68 -3.01 -16.49 -9.93
C ASP A 68 -3.07 -15.02 -9.47
N LEU A 69 -2.41 -14.72 -8.34
CA LEU A 69 -2.38 -13.36 -7.74
C LEU A 69 -0.94 -12.94 -7.41
N GLY A 70 -0.75 -11.61 -7.30
CA GLY A 70 0.50 -11.03 -6.81
C GLY A 70 0.24 -9.83 -5.91
N ILE A 71 1.03 -9.69 -4.84
CA ILE A 71 1.09 -8.47 -4.02
C ILE A 71 2.40 -7.79 -4.31
N ILE A 72 2.34 -6.58 -4.89
CA ILE A 72 3.50 -5.86 -5.44
C ILE A 72 3.33 -4.34 -5.32
N GLY A 73 4.42 -3.59 -5.33
CA GLY A 73 4.39 -2.15 -5.47
C GLY A 73 4.03 -1.72 -6.90
N GLU A 74 3.18 -0.70 -7.01
CA GLU A 74 2.78 -0.14 -8.30
C GLU A 74 3.97 0.31 -9.15
N ASN A 75 5.07 0.75 -8.51
CA ASN A 75 6.32 1.14 -9.17
C ASN A 75 6.98 -0.03 -9.92
N VAL A 76 7.11 -1.19 -9.28
CA VAL A 76 7.70 -2.39 -9.89
C VAL A 76 6.81 -2.92 -10.99
N LEU A 77 5.49 -2.96 -10.75
CA LEU A 77 4.50 -3.38 -11.72
C LEU A 77 4.53 -2.52 -12.99
N GLU A 78 4.56 -1.20 -12.84
CA GLU A 78 4.56 -0.25 -13.95
C GLU A 78 5.88 -0.28 -14.71
N GLU A 79 7.02 -0.45 -14.03
CA GLU A 79 8.32 -0.59 -14.65
C GLU A 79 8.36 -1.83 -15.57
N GLU A 80 7.89 -2.98 -15.07
CA GLU A 80 7.84 -4.21 -15.86
C GLU A 80 6.85 -4.12 -17.02
N LEU A 81 5.70 -3.47 -16.82
CA LEU A 81 4.72 -3.22 -17.89
C LEU A 81 5.34 -2.40 -19.04
N LEU A 82 6.07 -1.34 -18.69
CA LEU A 82 6.75 -0.49 -19.67
C LEU A 82 7.89 -1.24 -20.36
N ASN A 83 8.65 -2.04 -19.63
CA ASN A 83 9.72 -2.88 -20.15
C ASN A 83 9.19 -3.85 -21.21
N ARG A 84 8.15 -4.62 -20.91
CA ARG A 84 7.54 -5.58 -21.83
C ARG A 84 6.95 -4.91 -23.06
N ARG A 85 6.27 -3.78 -22.90
CA ARG A 85 5.75 -2.99 -24.02
C ARG A 85 6.86 -2.48 -24.93
N ALA A 86 8.00 -2.06 -24.37
CA ALA A 86 9.16 -1.66 -25.15
C ALA A 86 9.77 -2.81 -25.96
N GLN A 87 9.55 -4.05 -25.53
CA GLN A 87 9.94 -5.27 -26.26
C GLN A 87 8.89 -5.75 -27.25
N GLY A 88 7.76 -5.04 -27.37
CA GLY A 88 6.68 -5.37 -28.31
C GLY A 88 5.67 -6.39 -27.77
N GLU A 89 5.70 -6.67 -26.45
CA GLU A 89 4.71 -7.52 -25.80
C GLU A 89 3.43 -6.75 -25.46
N ASP A 90 2.31 -7.47 -25.30
CA ASP A 90 1.04 -6.96 -24.79
C ASP A 90 0.72 -7.61 -23.43
N PRO A 91 1.44 -7.24 -22.36
CA PRO A 91 1.25 -7.84 -21.04
C PRO A 91 -0.12 -7.48 -20.48
N ARG A 92 -0.82 -8.48 -19.95
CA ARG A 92 -2.17 -8.35 -19.41
C ARG A 92 -2.25 -8.85 -17.98
N TYR A 93 -2.96 -8.11 -17.17
CA TYR A 93 -3.29 -8.43 -15.80
C TYR A 93 -4.51 -7.61 -15.36
N LEU A 94 -5.09 -7.96 -14.23
CA LEU A 94 -6.17 -7.21 -13.60
C LEU A 94 -5.68 -6.66 -12.27
N THR A 95 -5.86 -5.37 -12.02
CA THR A 95 -5.67 -4.79 -10.69
C THR A 95 -6.95 -5.00 -9.91
N LEU A 96 -6.89 -5.87 -8.90
CA LEU A 96 -8.03 -6.14 -8.03
C LEU A 96 -8.23 -5.03 -7.01
N ARG A 97 -7.11 -4.54 -6.43
CA ARG A 97 -7.16 -3.51 -5.40
C ARG A 97 -5.82 -2.82 -5.19
N ARG A 98 -5.87 -1.51 -4.97
CA ARG A 98 -4.79 -0.75 -4.36
C ARG A 98 -4.87 -0.91 -2.84
N LEU A 99 -3.75 -1.23 -2.19
CA LEU A 99 -3.67 -1.50 -0.76
C LEU A 99 -3.30 -0.22 0.03
N ASP A 100 -3.48 -0.26 1.34
CA ASP A 100 -3.27 0.88 2.25
C ASP A 100 -1.84 1.00 2.78
N PHE A 101 -0.91 0.18 2.28
CA PHE A 101 0.49 0.12 2.71
C PHE A 101 1.48 0.14 1.53
N GLY A 102 2.78 0.02 1.83
CA GLY A 102 3.83 0.00 0.83
C GLY A 102 4.04 1.35 0.15
N GLY A 103 3.60 2.45 0.78
CA GLY A 103 3.72 3.80 0.22
C GLY A 103 5.18 4.21 0.05
N CYS A 104 5.54 4.62 -1.17
CA CYS A 104 6.82 5.22 -1.52
C CYS A 104 6.65 6.13 -2.74
N ARG A 105 7.69 6.88 -3.06
CA ARG A 105 7.75 7.70 -4.26
C ARG A 105 9.05 7.45 -5.00
N LEU A 106 9.00 7.43 -6.30
CA LEU A 106 10.16 7.42 -7.16
C LEU A 106 10.54 8.88 -7.46
N SER A 107 11.75 9.27 -7.13
CA SER A 107 12.15 10.68 -7.17
C SER A 107 13.52 10.87 -7.79
N LEU A 108 13.66 11.99 -8.49
CA LEU A 108 14.97 12.51 -8.90
C LEU A 108 15.65 13.14 -7.69
N ALA A 109 16.93 12.87 -7.54
CA ALA A 109 17.78 13.49 -6.53
C ALA A 109 19.14 13.88 -7.12
N THR A 110 19.68 14.99 -6.64
CA THR A 110 20.96 15.56 -7.07
C THR A 110 21.87 15.80 -5.88
N PRO A 111 23.21 15.84 -6.07
CA PRO A 111 24.12 16.25 -5.03
C PRO A 111 23.76 17.62 -4.44
N VAL A 112 23.86 17.78 -3.11
CA VAL A 112 23.43 19.01 -2.40
C VAL A 112 24.31 20.22 -2.75
N ASP A 113 25.56 20.00 -3.17
CA ASP A 113 26.53 21.01 -3.58
C ASP A 113 26.33 21.52 -5.01
N ILE A 114 25.49 20.84 -5.81
CA ILE A 114 25.17 21.26 -7.16
C ILE A 114 23.85 22.06 -7.14
N PRO A 115 23.82 23.31 -7.65
CA PRO A 115 22.59 24.08 -7.74
C PRO A 115 21.53 23.36 -8.59
N TRP A 116 20.28 23.35 -8.14
CA TRP A 116 19.17 22.82 -8.90
C TRP A 116 18.58 23.92 -9.80
N GLU A 117 18.71 23.76 -11.10
CA GLU A 117 18.23 24.69 -12.12
C GLU A 117 16.94 24.20 -12.82
N GLY A 118 16.23 23.27 -12.17
CA GLY A 118 15.06 22.61 -12.75
C GLY A 118 15.41 21.44 -13.64
N LEU A 119 14.37 20.82 -14.22
CA LEU A 119 14.52 19.62 -15.05
C LEU A 119 15.42 19.83 -16.28
N THR A 120 15.47 21.03 -16.84
CA THR A 120 16.32 21.35 -17.99
C THR A 120 17.82 21.18 -17.68
N GLY A 121 18.23 21.33 -16.42
CA GLY A 121 19.58 21.05 -15.97
C GLY A 121 20.01 19.60 -16.09
N LEU A 122 19.06 18.68 -16.30
CA LEU A 122 19.33 17.26 -16.50
C LEU A 122 19.57 16.88 -17.96
N ASN A 123 19.44 17.83 -18.91
CA ASN A 123 19.69 17.54 -20.32
C ASN A 123 21.12 17.01 -20.54
N ASN A 124 21.22 15.89 -21.26
CA ASN A 124 22.45 15.16 -21.54
C ASN A 124 23.21 14.65 -20.32
N LYS A 125 22.62 14.70 -19.12
CA LYS A 125 23.21 14.18 -17.88
C LYS A 125 23.04 12.66 -17.79
N ARG A 126 23.92 12.04 -17.01
CA ARG A 126 23.82 10.62 -16.65
C ARG A 126 22.97 10.52 -15.38
N ILE A 127 21.91 9.70 -15.43
CA ILE A 127 21.03 9.47 -14.29
C ILE A 127 21.06 7.99 -13.94
N ALA A 128 21.52 7.66 -12.73
CA ALA A 128 21.51 6.29 -12.23
C ALA A 128 20.14 5.93 -11.69
N THR A 129 19.65 4.73 -11.99
CA THR A 129 18.32 4.28 -11.60
C THR A 129 18.18 2.76 -11.69
N SER A 130 17.27 2.21 -10.88
CA SER A 130 16.73 0.86 -11.05
C SER A 130 15.40 0.85 -11.82
N TYR A 131 14.90 2.04 -12.23
CA TYR A 131 13.61 2.24 -12.89
C TYR A 131 13.77 2.99 -14.21
N PRO A 132 14.50 2.44 -15.19
CA PRO A 132 14.84 3.16 -16.43
C PRO A 132 13.63 3.51 -17.29
N HIS A 133 12.58 2.68 -17.31
CA HIS A 133 11.42 2.91 -18.17
C HIS A 133 10.47 3.96 -17.60
N LEU A 134 10.24 3.96 -16.27
CA LEU A 134 9.48 5.01 -15.59
C LEU A 134 10.18 6.36 -15.71
N LEU A 135 11.49 6.39 -15.48
CA LEU A 135 12.31 7.59 -15.63
C LEU A 135 12.24 8.12 -17.08
N LYS A 136 12.45 7.22 -18.06
CA LYS A 136 12.39 7.58 -19.48
C LYS A 136 11.03 8.18 -19.84
N ARG A 137 9.93 7.51 -19.49
CA ARG A 137 8.58 8.02 -19.77
C ARG A 137 8.36 9.41 -19.18
N TYR A 138 8.82 9.63 -17.96
CA TYR A 138 8.65 10.93 -17.30
C TYR A 138 9.44 12.03 -17.99
N LEU A 139 10.73 11.81 -18.27
CA LEU A 139 11.61 12.81 -18.88
C LEU A 139 11.29 13.06 -20.35
N ASP A 140 10.93 12.02 -21.12
CA ASP A 140 10.47 12.18 -22.50
C ASP A 140 9.23 13.08 -22.59
N ASN A 141 8.26 12.91 -21.67
CA ASN A 141 7.07 13.77 -21.59
C ASN A 141 7.39 15.24 -21.24
N LYS A 142 8.57 15.49 -20.69
CA LYS A 142 9.09 16.85 -20.38
C LYS A 142 10.05 17.35 -21.45
N GLY A 143 10.34 16.56 -22.48
CA GLY A 143 11.28 16.91 -23.55
C GLY A 143 12.75 16.90 -23.11
N ILE A 144 13.09 16.20 -22.01
CA ILE A 144 14.44 16.12 -21.47
C ILE A 144 15.14 14.86 -22.01
N GLN A 145 16.30 15.05 -22.63
CA GLN A 145 17.17 13.97 -23.05
C GLN A 145 18.22 13.68 -21.98
N PHE A 146 18.41 12.42 -21.66
CA PHE A 146 19.36 11.98 -20.64
C PHE A 146 20.03 10.66 -21.02
N LYS A 147 21.06 10.27 -20.28
CA LYS A 147 21.72 8.97 -20.41
C LYS A 147 21.40 8.14 -19.16
N SER A 148 20.70 7.02 -19.34
CA SER A 148 20.38 6.11 -18.25
C SER A 148 21.63 5.30 -17.86
N CYS A 149 21.86 5.20 -16.55
CA CYS A 149 22.84 4.29 -15.95
C CYS A 149 22.08 3.31 -15.06
N LEU A 150 21.90 2.08 -15.56
CA LEU A 150 21.16 1.04 -14.84
C LEU A 150 21.96 0.49 -13.67
N LEU A 151 21.39 0.51 -12.48
CA LEU A 151 21.91 -0.12 -11.27
C LEU A 151 20.81 -0.93 -10.58
N ASN A 152 21.15 -2.11 -10.06
CA ASN A 152 20.22 -3.00 -9.37
C ASN A 152 20.33 -2.86 -7.84
N GLY A 153 20.53 -1.63 -7.35
CA GLY A 153 20.67 -1.29 -5.94
C GLY A 153 21.82 -0.34 -5.68
N SER A 154 21.88 0.25 -4.49
CA SER A 154 22.89 1.24 -4.07
C SER A 154 23.04 2.41 -5.06
N VAL A 155 21.91 2.83 -5.63
CA VAL A 155 21.84 3.88 -6.65
C VAL A 155 22.34 5.20 -6.08
N GLU A 156 22.13 5.45 -4.79
CA GLU A 156 22.50 6.66 -4.05
C GLU A 156 24.01 6.93 -4.02
N VAL A 157 24.85 5.92 -4.23
CA VAL A 157 26.32 6.12 -4.26
C VAL A 157 26.85 6.56 -5.61
N ALA A 158 26.06 6.43 -6.68
CA ALA A 158 26.50 6.65 -8.06
C ALA A 158 27.09 8.04 -8.31
N PRO A 159 26.53 9.16 -7.83
CA PRO A 159 27.13 10.47 -8.02
C PRO A 159 28.47 10.62 -7.30
N ARG A 160 28.59 10.07 -6.10
CA ARG A 160 29.80 10.16 -5.29
C ARG A 160 31.01 9.47 -5.93
N VAL A 161 30.77 8.39 -6.67
CA VAL A 161 31.83 7.64 -7.39
C VAL A 161 32.00 8.12 -8.85
N GLY A 162 31.32 9.19 -9.26
CA GLY A 162 31.42 9.76 -10.61
C GLY A 162 30.74 8.95 -11.71
N LEU A 163 29.88 8.00 -11.36
CA LEU A 163 29.16 7.15 -12.31
C LEU A 163 27.98 7.89 -12.95
N ALA A 164 27.31 8.76 -12.20
CA ALA A 164 26.17 9.54 -12.67
C ALA A 164 26.20 10.97 -12.12
N ASP A 165 25.46 11.88 -12.76
CA ASP A 165 25.31 13.28 -12.35
C ASP A 165 24.14 13.46 -11.38
N ALA A 166 23.13 12.59 -11.49
CA ALA A 166 21.93 12.55 -10.67
C ALA A 166 21.46 11.10 -10.50
N ILE A 167 20.48 10.90 -9.64
CA ILE A 167 19.82 9.60 -9.46
C ILE A 167 18.31 9.72 -9.59
N CYS A 168 17.68 8.59 -9.92
CA CYS A 168 16.25 8.39 -9.77
C CYS A 168 16.03 7.10 -8.99
N ASP A 169 15.54 7.21 -7.76
CA ASP A 169 15.39 6.07 -6.87
C ASP A 169 14.17 6.21 -5.95
N LEU A 170 13.81 5.12 -5.28
CA LEU A 170 12.70 5.08 -4.33
C LEU A 170 13.05 5.86 -3.06
N VAL A 171 12.14 6.72 -2.67
CA VAL A 171 12.24 7.52 -1.45
C VAL A 171 11.02 7.23 -0.58
N SER A 172 11.24 6.86 0.67
CA SER A 172 10.19 6.82 1.69
C SER A 172 10.31 7.99 2.65
N THR A 173 11.42 8.09 3.39
CA THR A 173 11.67 9.16 4.37
C THR A 173 12.71 10.19 3.90
N GLY A 174 13.56 9.84 2.94
CA GLY A 174 14.66 10.69 2.45
C GLY A 174 15.98 10.57 3.22
N ILE A 175 16.00 9.86 4.35
CA ILE A 175 17.19 9.71 5.22
C ILE A 175 18.40 9.14 4.46
N THR A 176 18.17 8.16 3.58
CA THR A 176 19.24 7.54 2.79
C THR A 176 19.84 8.55 1.78
N LEU A 177 19.02 9.39 1.18
CA LEU A 177 19.49 10.46 0.29
C LEU A 177 20.38 11.45 1.04
N GLU A 178 19.89 11.96 2.17
CA GLU A 178 20.63 12.92 3.01
C GLU A 178 21.97 12.35 3.48
N ALA A 179 21.98 11.08 3.93
CA ALA A 179 23.21 10.41 4.36
C ALA A 179 24.26 10.26 3.25
N ASN A 180 23.84 10.30 1.98
CA ASN A 180 24.72 10.25 0.81
C ASN A 180 24.96 11.63 0.15
N GLY A 181 24.58 12.72 0.82
CA GLY A 181 24.77 14.09 0.32
C GLY A 181 23.90 14.42 -0.88
N LEU A 182 22.74 13.80 -0.98
CA LEU A 182 21.75 14.03 -2.03
C LEU A 182 20.53 14.75 -1.50
N ARG A 183 19.90 15.54 -2.34
CA ARG A 183 18.59 16.13 -2.07
C ARG A 183 17.59 15.68 -3.12
N GLU A 184 16.39 15.37 -2.67
CA GLU A 184 15.24 15.12 -3.54
C GLU A 184 14.83 16.43 -4.23
N VAL A 185 14.66 16.38 -5.54
CA VAL A 185 14.35 17.59 -6.34
C VAL A 185 13.04 17.48 -7.11
N GLU A 186 12.61 16.27 -7.46
CA GLU A 186 11.37 16.06 -8.22
C GLU A 186 10.80 14.69 -7.94
N VAL A 187 9.52 14.59 -7.64
CA VAL A 187 8.79 13.32 -7.52
C VAL A 187 8.23 12.95 -8.90
N ILE A 188 8.63 11.81 -9.45
CA ILE A 188 8.22 11.39 -10.80
C ILE A 188 7.11 10.35 -10.78
N TYR A 189 6.98 9.59 -9.69
CA TYR A 189 5.95 8.56 -9.54
C TYR A 189 5.63 8.31 -8.06
N GLN A 190 4.35 8.21 -7.73
CA GLN A 190 3.90 7.81 -6.39
C GLN A 190 3.35 6.39 -6.45
N SER A 191 3.74 5.57 -5.50
CA SER A 191 3.44 4.15 -5.45
C SER A 191 2.85 3.73 -4.11
N LYS A 192 1.95 2.77 -4.17
CA LYS A 192 1.51 1.94 -3.05
C LYS A 192 1.56 0.47 -3.47
N ALA A 193 1.36 -0.42 -2.51
CA ALA A 193 1.14 -1.81 -2.83
C ALA A 193 -0.21 -2.01 -3.54
N CYS A 194 -0.28 -3.00 -4.41
CA CYS A 194 -1.51 -3.44 -5.05
C CYS A 194 -1.60 -4.96 -5.09
N LEU A 195 -2.82 -5.46 -5.12
CA LEU A 195 -3.14 -6.85 -5.40
C LEU A 195 -3.54 -6.95 -6.86
N ILE A 196 -2.81 -7.77 -7.61
CA ILE A 196 -3.05 -8.01 -9.02
C ILE A 196 -3.41 -9.48 -9.27
N GLN A 197 -4.12 -9.74 -10.36
CA GLN A 197 -4.53 -11.05 -10.82
C GLN A 197 -4.05 -11.27 -12.26
N ARG A 198 -3.67 -12.50 -12.59
CA ARG A 198 -3.40 -12.88 -13.97
C ARG A 198 -4.61 -12.65 -14.86
N ASP A 199 -4.37 -12.39 -16.12
CA ASP A 199 -5.43 -12.33 -17.14
C ASP A 199 -6.11 -13.71 -17.34
N GLY A 200 -7.34 -13.68 -17.83
CA GLY A 200 -8.15 -14.87 -18.10
C GLY A 200 -8.92 -15.38 -16.88
N GLU A 201 -9.83 -16.31 -17.16
CA GLU A 201 -10.73 -16.87 -16.14
C GLU A 201 -9.99 -17.75 -15.14
N LEU A 202 -10.37 -17.65 -13.88
CA LEU A 202 -10.01 -18.58 -12.83
C LEU A 202 -11.03 -19.72 -12.79
N SER A 203 -10.61 -20.93 -12.34
CA SER A 203 -11.58 -21.99 -12.04
C SER A 203 -12.57 -21.52 -10.96
N GLY A 204 -13.80 -22.06 -10.98
CA GLY A 204 -14.84 -21.63 -10.03
C GLY A 204 -14.39 -21.68 -8.56
N ALA A 205 -13.63 -22.73 -8.18
CA ALA A 205 -13.08 -22.85 -6.83
C ALA A 205 -12.06 -21.74 -6.50
N LYS A 206 -11.17 -21.40 -7.44
CA LYS A 206 -10.20 -20.30 -7.25
C LYS A 206 -10.88 -18.95 -7.22
N GLN A 207 -11.90 -18.73 -8.07
CA GLN A 207 -12.67 -17.49 -8.08
C GLN A 207 -13.37 -17.26 -6.73
N GLN A 208 -13.98 -18.28 -6.15
CA GLN A 208 -14.59 -18.20 -4.82
C GLN A 208 -13.57 -17.83 -3.73
N LEU A 209 -12.34 -18.35 -3.83
CA LEU A 209 -11.26 -17.97 -2.91
C LEU A 209 -10.86 -16.51 -3.07
N VAL A 210 -10.76 -16.02 -4.32
CA VAL A 210 -10.46 -14.59 -4.60
C VAL A 210 -11.58 -13.70 -4.05
N ASP A 211 -12.85 -14.04 -4.29
CA ASP A 211 -13.99 -13.25 -3.80
C ASP A 211 -14.00 -13.20 -2.26
N THR A 212 -13.74 -14.34 -1.62
CA THR A 212 -13.62 -14.42 -0.16
C THR A 212 -12.46 -13.56 0.35
N LEU A 213 -11.31 -13.63 -0.31
CA LEU A 213 -10.13 -12.85 0.04
C LEU A 213 -10.40 -11.34 -0.11
N MET A 214 -11.03 -10.94 -1.21
CA MET A 214 -11.37 -9.54 -1.48
C MET A 214 -12.33 -8.98 -0.42
N THR A 215 -13.36 -9.73 -0.04
CA THR A 215 -14.28 -9.36 1.04
C THR A 215 -13.55 -9.17 2.37
N ARG A 216 -12.63 -10.10 2.71
CA ARG A 216 -11.84 -10.01 3.94
C ARG A 216 -10.85 -8.85 3.91
N ILE A 217 -10.17 -8.60 2.79
CA ILE A 217 -9.27 -7.45 2.62
C ILE A 217 -10.05 -6.14 2.80
N GLN A 218 -11.26 -6.05 2.20
CA GLN A 218 -12.12 -4.89 2.38
C GLN A 218 -12.41 -4.65 3.87
N GLY A 219 -12.84 -5.70 4.59
CA GLY A 219 -13.16 -5.60 6.01
C GLY A 219 -11.95 -5.26 6.89
N VAL A 220 -10.75 -5.73 6.54
CA VAL A 220 -9.49 -5.39 7.25
C VAL A 220 -9.12 -3.93 7.03
N ILE A 221 -9.19 -3.42 5.79
CA ILE A 221 -8.84 -2.03 5.47
C ILE A 221 -9.85 -1.08 6.12
N GLN A 222 -11.15 -1.38 5.99
CA GLN A 222 -12.20 -0.57 6.59
C GLN A 222 -12.10 -0.51 8.11
N ALA A 223 -11.75 -1.63 8.76
CA ALA A 223 -11.50 -1.66 10.20
C ALA A 223 -10.31 -0.79 10.63
N ARG A 224 -9.24 -0.73 9.82
CA ARG A 224 -8.09 0.14 10.11
C ARG A 224 -8.43 1.64 10.03
N GLU A 225 -9.28 2.01 9.08
CA GLU A 225 -9.72 3.38 8.85
C GLU A 225 -10.85 3.81 9.81
N SER A 226 -11.42 2.85 10.57
CA SER A 226 -12.55 3.07 11.44
C SER A 226 -12.18 2.95 12.91
N LYS A 227 -12.96 3.61 13.76
CA LYS A 227 -12.88 3.51 15.22
C LYS A 227 -14.26 3.20 15.80
N TYR A 228 -14.29 2.37 16.82
CA TYR A 228 -15.48 2.18 17.63
C TYR A 228 -15.48 3.20 18.75
N ILE A 229 -16.53 4.03 18.79
CA ILE A 229 -16.66 5.10 19.75
C ILE A 229 -17.82 4.77 20.67
N MET A 230 -17.58 4.89 21.98
CA MET A 230 -18.60 4.84 23.01
C MET A 230 -18.49 6.10 23.84
N LEU A 231 -19.63 6.72 24.18
CA LEU A 231 -19.68 7.86 25.07
C LEU A 231 -21.04 7.94 25.78
N HIS A 232 -21.10 8.71 26.86
CA HIS A 232 -22.34 9.12 27.49
C HIS A 232 -22.67 10.55 27.06
N ALA A 233 -23.93 10.80 26.70
CA ALA A 233 -24.37 12.09 26.18
C ALA A 233 -25.68 12.56 26.83
N PRO A 234 -25.86 13.88 27.01
CA PRO A 234 -27.19 14.43 27.32
C PRO A 234 -28.15 14.13 26.16
N SER A 235 -29.36 13.65 26.45
CA SER A 235 -30.35 13.29 25.42
C SER A 235 -30.72 14.45 24.52
N GLU A 236 -30.73 15.67 25.04
CA GLU A 236 -31.02 16.90 24.32
C GLU A 236 -29.94 17.39 23.37
N ARG A 237 -28.70 16.83 23.47
CA ARG A 237 -27.54 17.23 22.67
C ARG A 237 -27.06 16.15 21.70
N LEU A 238 -27.86 15.10 21.51
CA LEU A 238 -27.48 13.95 20.68
C LEU A 238 -27.17 14.34 19.24
N GLU A 239 -28.02 15.19 18.62
CA GLU A 239 -27.83 15.62 17.24
C GLU A 239 -26.54 16.42 17.06
N ASP A 240 -26.24 17.34 17.98
CA ASP A 240 -25.02 18.14 17.97
C ASP A 240 -23.78 17.26 18.11
N ILE A 241 -23.86 16.25 18.99
CA ILE A 241 -22.77 15.30 19.26
C ILE A 241 -22.55 14.40 18.03
N ILE A 242 -23.60 13.88 17.42
CA ILE A 242 -23.53 13.06 16.19
C ILE A 242 -22.92 13.86 15.04
N ALA A 243 -23.27 15.14 14.90
CA ALA A 243 -22.75 16.00 13.86
C ALA A 243 -21.22 16.25 13.97
N LEU A 244 -20.63 16.10 15.16
CA LEU A 244 -19.18 16.20 15.37
C LEU A 244 -18.42 14.90 15.03
N LEU A 245 -19.14 13.81 14.74
CA LEU A 245 -18.58 12.48 14.44
C LEU A 245 -18.93 12.08 13.01
N PRO A 246 -18.29 12.68 12.01
CA PRO A 246 -18.57 12.42 10.60
C PRO A 246 -18.29 10.96 10.23
N GLY A 247 -19.10 10.42 9.32
CA GLY A 247 -19.02 9.02 8.91
C GLY A 247 -19.63 8.04 9.92
N ALA A 248 -20.22 8.52 11.02
CA ALA A 248 -20.94 7.68 11.94
C ALA A 248 -22.29 7.28 11.35
N GLU A 249 -22.42 6.02 10.97
CA GLU A 249 -23.72 5.47 10.61
C GLU A 249 -24.55 5.20 11.87
N ARG A 250 -25.78 5.68 11.89
CA ARG A 250 -26.85 5.41 12.86
C ARG A 250 -26.37 4.89 14.23
N PRO A 251 -26.06 5.79 15.17
CA PRO A 251 -25.56 5.37 16.48
C PRO A 251 -26.59 4.50 17.20
N THR A 252 -26.10 3.51 17.93
CA THR A 252 -26.92 2.77 18.88
C THR A 252 -27.04 3.60 20.16
N ILE A 253 -28.25 3.86 20.61
CA ILE A 253 -28.53 4.65 21.81
C ILE A 253 -29.18 3.74 22.84
N LEU A 254 -28.61 3.70 24.05
CA LEU A 254 -29.07 2.91 25.17
C LEU A 254 -29.32 3.79 26.41
N PRO A 255 -30.36 3.52 27.19
CA PRO A 255 -30.58 4.22 28.44
C PRO A 255 -29.49 3.89 29.46
N LEU A 256 -29.06 4.88 30.24
CA LEU A 256 -28.18 4.66 31.38
C LEU A 256 -28.98 4.25 32.62
N ALA A 257 -28.48 3.29 33.38
CA ALA A 257 -29.09 2.85 34.57
C ALA A 257 -29.13 4.00 35.63
N GLY A 258 -30.33 4.33 36.13
CA GLY A 258 -30.52 5.37 37.11
C GLY A 258 -30.53 6.82 36.61
N GLU A 259 -30.29 7.05 35.31
CA GLU A 259 -30.27 8.38 34.71
C GLU A 259 -31.32 8.48 33.57
N LYS A 260 -32.20 9.48 33.64
CA LYS A 260 -33.25 9.69 32.62
C LYS A 260 -32.85 10.71 31.54
N GLN A 261 -31.91 11.60 31.83
CA GLN A 261 -31.53 12.70 30.94
C GLN A 261 -30.27 12.42 30.13
N ARG A 262 -29.63 11.29 30.35
CA ARG A 262 -28.42 10.87 29.67
C ARG A 262 -28.57 9.48 29.08
N VAL A 263 -27.85 9.26 28.00
CA VAL A 263 -27.82 7.98 27.29
C VAL A 263 -26.39 7.54 27.05
N ALA A 264 -26.17 6.26 26.90
CA ALA A 264 -24.97 5.72 26.30
C ALA A 264 -25.16 5.67 24.80
N MET A 265 -24.17 6.12 24.06
CA MET A 265 -24.16 6.10 22.60
C MET A 265 -22.90 5.39 22.13
N HIS A 266 -23.06 4.49 21.18
CA HIS A 266 -21.93 3.86 20.53
C HIS A 266 -22.13 3.77 19.02
N MET A 267 -21.03 3.89 18.29
CA MET A 267 -21.02 3.94 16.84
C MET A 267 -19.65 3.57 16.28
N VAL A 268 -19.63 3.30 14.98
CA VAL A 268 -18.40 3.25 14.19
C VAL A 268 -18.23 4.59 13.49
N SER A 269 -17.05 5.16 13.56
CA SER A 269 -16.67 6.38 12.83
C SER A 269 -15.51 6.08 11.89
N SER A 270 -15.60 6.58 10.66
CA SER A 270 -14.55 6.44 9.65
C SER A 270 -13.39 7.43 9.81
N GLU A 271 -13.46 8.32 10.80
CA GLU A 271 -12.42 9.33 11.02
C GLU A 271 -11.59 9.05 12.27
N THR A 272 -10.32 9.47 12.20
CA THR A 272 -9.45 9.52 13.37
C THR A 272 -9.97 10.61 14.30
N LEU A 273 -10.41 10.24 15.49
CA LEU A 273 -10.84 11.18 16.50
C LEU A 273 -9.62 11.86 17.11
N PHE A 274 -9.44 13.14 16.80
CA PHE A 274 -8.40 13.98 17.41
C PHE A 274 -8.86 14.54 18.76
N TRP A 275 -7.91 14.96 19.58
CA TRP A 275 -8.16 15.54 20.89
C TRP A 275 -9.11 16.74 20.82
N GLU A 276 -9.00 17.59 19.79
CA GLU A 276 -9.87 18.75 19.57
C GLU A 276 -11.34 18.36 19.40
N THR A 277 -11.61 17.22 18.74
CA THR A 277 -12.98 16.70 18.60
C THR A 277 -13.49 16.18 19.92
N MET A 278 -12.65 15.48 20.69
CA MET A 278 -13.02 15.00 22.02
C MET A 278 -13.30 16.16 23.01
N GLU A 279 -12.55 17.25 22.92
CA GLU A 279 -12.78 18.46 23.70
C GLU A 279 -14.12 19.12 23.34
N LYS A 280 -14.45 19.20 22.05
CA LYS A 280 -15.75 19.71 21.58
C LYS A 280 -16.91 18.82 22.06
N LEU A 281 -16.78 17.50 21.98
CA LEU A 281 -17.77 16.57 22.54
C LEU A 281 -17.96 16.78 24.03
N LYS A 282 -16.89 16.96 24.77
CA LYS A 282 -16.92 17.25 26.22
C LYS A 282 -17.63 18.58 26.50
N ALA A 283 -17.39 19.62 25.69
CA ALA A 283 -18.05 20.92 25.81
C ALA A 283 -19.58 20.82 25.60
N LEU A 284 -20.06 19.87 24.78
CA LEU A 284 -21.46 19.55 24.61
C LEU A 284 -22.04 18.68 25.74
N GLY A 285 -21.25 18.37 26.77
CA GLY A 285 -21.69 17.56 27.91
C GLY A 285 -21.46 16.06 27.76
N ALA A 286 -20.75 15.62 26.72
CA ALA A 286 -20.34 14.22 26.62
C ALA A 286 -19.34 13.84 27.72
N SER A 287 -19.41 12.60 28.19
CA SER A 287 -18.51 12.03 29.18
C SER A 287 -18.23 10.56 28.89
N SER A 288 -17.28 9.97 29.60
CA SER A 288 -16.88 8.57 29.40
C SER A 288 -16.58 8.25 27.92
N ILE A 289 -15.88 9.15 27.24
CA ILE A 289 -15.58 9.02 25.82
C ILE A 289 -14.46 7.99 25.65
N LEU A 290 -14.78 6.88 24.97
CA LEU A 290 -13.86 5.80 24.65
C LEU A 290 -13.73 5.69 23.12
N VAL A 291 -12.49 5.58 22.63
CA VAL A 291 -12.16 5.37 21.23
C VAL A 291 -11.34 4.09 21.13
N LEU A 292 -11.90 3.07 20.50
CA LEU A 292 -11.32 1.74 20.42
C LEU A 292 -10.94 1.39 18.97
N PRO A 293 -9.79 0.73 18.74
CA PRO A 293 -9.48 0.18 17.43
C PRO A 293 -10.43 -0.97 17.09
N ILE A 294 -10.75 -1.11 15.82
CA ILE A 294 -11.52 -2.24 15.28
C ILE A 294 -10.55 -3.19 14.60
N GLU A 295 -10.58 -4.46 14.96
CA GLU A 295 -9.70 -5.46 14.35
C GLU A 295 -10.22 -5.96 13.00
N LYS A 296 -11.53 -6.16 12.89
CA LYS A 296 -12.20 -6.69 11.70
C LYS A 296 -13.59 -6.08 11.60
N MET A 297 -14.02 -5.82 10.40
CA MET A 297 -15.34 -5.29 10.08
C MET A 297 -15.87 -5.98 8.84
N MET A 298 -17.15 -6.27 8.81
CA MET A 298 -17.84 -6.85 7.65
C MET A 298 -19.23 -6.22 7.57
N GLU A 299 -19.53 -5.62 6.44
CA GLU A 299 -20.85 -5.06 6.08
C GLU A 299 -21.58 -5.99 5.12
#